data_d973ed067d9facbbb62911297f6b5f78
#
_entry.id   d973ed067d9facbbb62911297f6b5f78
#
_cell.length_a   1.000
_cell.length_b   1.000
_cell.length_c   1.000
_cell.angle_alpha   90.00
_cell.angle_beta   90.00
_cell.angle_gamma   90.00
#
_symmetry.space_group_name_H-M   'P 1'
#
loop_
_entity.id
_entity.type
_entity.pdbx_description
1 polymer ?
#
loop_
_entity_poly.entity_id
_entity_poly.type
_entity_poly.pdbx_seq_one_letter_code
_entity_poly.pdbx_strand_id
1 'polypeptide(L)'
;MFDFGLRIRELREQHKMSQEQLGRKVERSKSVISSYENNIKIPPLSILVQLAVVFNVSLDYLVGIDKNEMISVNGLSNPQKEILQTLVVEFSEKTYIADGLSVRQQSILNALMKEFAKK
;
A
#
# COMPACT_ATOMS: atom_id res chain seq x y z
N MET A 1 10.62 8.80 -15.77
CA MET A 1 9.50 7.95 -16.13
C MET A 1 9.26 6.92 -15.02
N PHE A 2 8.02 6.65 -14.67
CA PHE A 2 7.71 5.70 -13.62
C PHE A 2 8.04 4.26 -14.08
N ASP A 3 8.67 3.50 -13.20
CA ASP A 3 9.07 2.12 -13.49
C ASP A 3 8.01 1.14 -12.99
N PHE A 4 7.12 0.72 -13.87
CA PHE A 4 6.06 -0.25 -13.56
C PHE A 4 6.63 -1.59 -13.12
N GLY A 5 7.66 -2.05 -13.82
CA GLY A 5 8.22 -3.36 -13.56
C GLY A 5 8.80 -3.43 -12.16
N LEU A 6 9.50 -2.39 -11.76
CA LEU A 6 10.06 -2.31 -10.41
C LEU A 6 8.96 -2.29 -9.35
N ARG A 7 7.88 -1.52 -9.58
CA ARG A 7 6.74 -1.48 -8.65
C ARG A 7 6.09 -2.85 -8.52
N ILE A 8 5.88 -3.56 -9.62
CA ILE A 8 5.30 -4.90 -9.60
C ILE A 8 6.21 -5.86 -8.82
N ARG A 9 7.52 -5.80 -9.08
CA ARG A 9 8.50 -6.64 -8.36
C ARG A 9 8.48 -6.36 -6.86
N GLU A 10 8.53 -5.11 -6.48
CA GLU A 10 8.53 -4.72 -5.07
C GLU A 10 7.27 -5.20 -4.34
N LEU A 11 6.11 -5.02 -4.95
CA LEU A 11 4.85 -5.47 -4.38
C LEU A 11 4.81 -7.00 -4.28
N ARG A 12 5.29 -7.70 -5.31
CA ARG A 12 5.37 -9.16 -5.29
C ARG A 12 6.25 -9.63 -4.12
N GLU A 13 7.41 -9.04 -3.96
CA GLU A 13 8.35 -9.40 -2.90
C GLU A 13 7.80 -9.07 -1.52
N GLN A 14 7.12 -7.93 -1.37
CA GLN A 14 6.46 -7.57 -0.13
C GLN A 14 5.39 -8.59 0.26
N HIS A 15 4.71 -9.16 -0.71
CA HIS A 15 3.69 -10.20 -0.50
C HIS A 15 4.29 -11.62 -0.46
N LYS A 16 5.62 -11.72 -0.49
CA LYS A 16 6.35 -12.99 -0.39
C LYS A 16 5.93 -14.01 -1.45
N MET A 17 5.70 -13.53 -2.66
CA MET A 17 5.34 -14.38 -3.80
C MET A 17 6.50 -14.53 -4.78
N SER A 18 6.61 -15.71 -5.38
CA SER A 18 7.48 -15.91 -6.54
C SER A 18 6.77 -15.38 -7.80
N GLN A 19 7.52 -15.22 -8.88
CA GLN A 19 6.95 -14.85 -10.18
C GLN A 19 5.91 -15.88 -10.64
N GLU A 20 6.18 -17.14 -10.39
CA GLU A 20 5.24 -18.23 -10.73
C GLU A 20 3.95 -18.13 -9.92
N GLN A 21 4.06 -17.88 -8.63
CA GLN A 21 2.89 -17.73 -7.76
C GLN A 21 2.04 -16.52 -8.17
N LEU A 22 2.66 -15.39 -8.47
CA LEU A 22 1.94 -14.23 -8.97
C LEU A 22 1.26 -14.53 -10.30
N GLY A 23 1.99 -15.20 -11.19
CA GLY A 23 1.46 -15.59 -12.49
C GLY A 23 0.18 -16.41 -12.37
N ARG A 24 0.16 -17.38 -11.46
CA ARG A 24 -1.04 -18.20 -11.22
C ARG A 24 -2.24 -17.36 -10.80
N LYS A 25 -2.02 -16.33 -10.00
CA LYS A 25 -3.10 -15.45 -9.51
C LYS A 25 -3.73 -14.61 -10.61
N VAL A 26 -2.99 -14.31 -11.65
CA VAL A 26 -3.46 -13.49 -12.78
C VAL A 26 -3.53 -14.30 -14.08
N GLU A 27 -3.41 -15.61 -13.99
CA GLU A 27 -3.48 -16.54 -15.13
C GLU A 27 -2.49 -16.20 -16.23
N ARG A 28 -1.24 -15.95 -15.84
CA ARG A 28 -0.13 -15.68 -16.74
C ARG A 28 1.07 -16.54 -16.34
N SER A 29 1.93 -16.84 -17.30
CA SER A 29 3.13 -17.62 -17.04
C SER A 29 4.17 -16.80 -16.26
N LYS A 30 5.08 -17.49 -15.60
CA LYS A 30 6.25 -16.89 -14.97
C LYS A 30 7.02 -16.00 -15.96
N SER A 31 7.16 -16.44 -17.19
CA SER A 31 7.87 -15.72 -18.24
C SER A 31 7.21 -14.39 -18.54
N VAL A 32 5.87 -14.34 -18.57
CA VAL A 32 5.12 -13.11 -18.78
C VAL A 32 5.30 -12.16 -17.60
N ILE A 33 5.22 -12.66 -16.36
CA ILE A 33 5.46 -11.84 -15.17
C ILE A 33 6.87 -11.24 -15.20
N SER A 34 7.86 -12.07 -15.55
CA SER A 34 9.24 -11.58 -15.70
C SER A 34 9.34 -10.47 -16.74
N SER A 35 8.64 -10.60 -17.86
CA SER A 35 8.60 -9.57 -18.90
C SER A 35 8.01 -8.26 -18.39
N TYR A 36 7.00 -8.32 -17.55
CA TYR A 36 6.41 -7.14 -16.92
C TYR A 36 7.41 -6.49 -15.95
N GLU A 37 8.04 -7.28 -15.10
CA GLU A 37 8.98 -6.76 -14.09
C GLU A 37 10.23 -6.16 -14.71
N ASN A 38 10.62 -6.63 -15.88
CA ASN A 38 11.79 -6.12 -16.59
C ASN A 38 11.45 -5.06 -17.66
N ASN A 39 10.21 -4.59 -17.68
CA ASN A 39 9.75 -3.55 -18.62
C ASN A 39 9.88 -3.95 -20.10
N ILE A 40 9.87 -5.25 -20.39
CA ILE A 40 9.88 -5.77 -21.75
C ILE A 40 8.48 -5.69 -22.35
N LYS A 41 7.47 -5.96 -21.53
CA LYS A 41 6.06 -5.86 -21.92
C LYS A 41 5.30 -5.00 -20.93
N ILE A 42 4.30 -4.29 -21.43
CA ILE A 42 3.38 -3.52 -20.60
C ILE A 42 2.15 -4.36 -20.35
N PRO A 43 1.75 -4.59 -19.09
CA PRO A 43 0.53 -5.36 -18.84
C PRO A 43 -0.70 -4.64 -19.42
N PRO A 44 -1.63 -5.39 -20.04
CA PRO A 44 -2.90 -4.78 -20.45
C PRO A 44 -3.71 -4.36 -19.22
N LEU A 45 -4.66 -3.46 -19.42
CA LEU A 45 -5.46 -2.90 -18.34
C LEU A 45 -6.12 -3.99 -17.47
N SER A 46 -6.63 -5.05 -18.11
CA SER A 46 -7.27 -6.15 -17.38
C SER A 46 -6.31 -6.83 -16.39
N ILE A 47 -5.05 -6.97 -16.77
CA ILE A 47 -4.02 -7.55 -15.90
C ILE A 47 -3.60 -6.55 -14.81
N LEU A 48 -3.50 -5.27 -15.15
CA LEU A 48 -3.20 -4.25 -14.16
C LEU A 48 -4.26 -4.20 -13.06
N VAL A 49 -5.54 -4.31 -13.43
CA VAL A 49 -6.63 -4.36 -12.46
C VAL A 49 -6.50 -5.61 -11.56
N GLN A 50 -6.20 -6.76 -12.14
CA GLN A 50 -5.99 -7.99 -11.37
C GLN A 50 -4.81 -7.87 -10.41
N LEU A 51 -3.70 -7.28 -10.86
CA LEU A 51 -2.53 -7.06 -10.02
C LEU A 51 -2.85 -6.12 -8.86
N ALA A 52 -3.60 -5.05 -9.12
CA ALA A 52 -4.02 -4.13 -8.07
C ALA A 52 -4.86 -4.85 -7.01
N VAL A 53 -5.77 -5.72 -7.41
CA VAL A 53 -6.56 -6.51 -6.49
C VAL A 53 -5.69 -7.48 -5.69
N VAL A 54 -4.80 -8.20 -6.36
CA VAL A 54 -3.89 -9.16 -5.70
C VAL A 54 -3.02 -8.48 -4.65
N PHE A 55 -2.49 -7.32 -4.99
CA PHE A 55 -1.61 -6.57 -4.08
C PHE A 55 -2.36 -5.66 -3.10
N ASN A 56 -3.67 -5.57 -3.25
CA ASN A 56 -4.52 -4.73 -2.40
C ASN A 56 -4.06 -3.26 -2.41
N VAL A 57 -3.81 -2.75 -3.60
CA VAL A 57 -3.44 -1.36 -3.84
C VAL A 57 -4.38 -0.78 -4.89
N SER A 58 -4.40 0.56 -4.99
CA SER A 58 -5.15 1.21 -6.07
C SER A 58 -4.45 1.02 -7.41
N LEU A 59 -5.20 1.09 -8.48
CA LEU A 59 -4.63 1.10 -9.82
C LEU A 59 -3.70 2.30 -10.00
N ASP A 60 -4.09 3.45 -9.48
CA ASP A 60 -3.28 4.67 -9.54
C ASP A 60 -1.92 4.49 -8.89
N TYR A 61 -1.89 3.85 -7.73
CA TYR A 61 -0.63 3.54 -7.04
C TYR A 61 0.23 2.60 -7.88
N LEU A 62 -0.39 1.57 -8.44
CA LEU A 62 0.31 0.56 -9.24
C LEU A 62 0.97 1.18 -10.47
N VAL A 63 0.31 2.14 -11.12
CA VAL A 63 0.82 2.78 -12.34
C VAL A 63 1.55 4.09 -12.07
N GLY A 64 1.73 4.47 -10.82
CA GLY A 64 2.54 5.63 -10.45
C GLY A 64 1.88 6.99 -10.65
N ILE A 65 0.56 7.03 -10.82
CA ILE A 65 -0.19 8.29 -10.94
C ILE A 65 -0.45 8.88 -9.57
N ASP A 66 -0.74 8.02 -8.59
CA ASP A 66 -0.97 8.44 -7.21
C ASP A 66 0.38 8.67 -6.54
N LYS A 67 0.66 9.89 -6.17
CA LYS A 67 1.92 10.29 -5.53
C LYS A 67 1.91 10.06 -4.03
N ASN A 68 0.76 9.73 -3.47
CA ASN A 68 0.63 9.49 -2.04
C ASN A 68 0.77 7.99 -1.76
N GLU A 69 1.52 7.66 -0.74
CA GLU A 69 1.59 6.30 -0.26
C GLU A 69 0.23 5.91 0.33
N MET A 70 -0.22 4.71 0.01
CA MET A 70 -1.49 4.20 0.50
C MET A 70 -1.24 3.07 1.49
N ILE A 71 -2.00 3.09 2.57
CA ILE A 71 -2.01 2.03 3.56
C ILE A 71 -3.34 1.32 3.47
N SER A 72 -3.31 -0.03 3.39
CA SER A 72 -4.54 -0.81 3.39
C SER A 72 -5.21 -0.72 4.76
N VAL A 73 -6.48 -0.38 4.74
CA VAL A 73 -7.31 -0.35 5.95
C VAL A 73 -8.31 -1.49 5.98
N ASN A 74 -8.16 -2.47 5.09
CA ASN A 74 -9.01 -3.65 5.07
C ASN A 74 -8.84 -4.44 6.37
N GLY A 75 -9.94 -4.87 6.94
CA GLY A 75 -9.92 -5.59 8.21
C GLY A 75 -9.92 -4.71 9.44
N LEU A 76 -9.83 -3.39 9.28
CA LEU A 76 -9.91 -2.47 10.41
C LEU A 76 -11.37 -2.09 10.70
N SER A 77 -11.69 -1.91 11.98
CA SER A 77 -12.98 -1.39 12.38
C SER A 77 -13.11 0.10 12.03
N ASN A 78 -14.35 0.62 12.03
CA ASN A 78 -14.57 2.05 11.80
C ASN A 78 -13.85 2.94 12.82
N PRO A 79 -13.89 2.63 14.14
CA PRO A 79 -13.11 3.40 15.11
C PRO A 79 -11.61 3.39 14.81
N GLN A 80 -11.06 2.26 14.37
CA GLN A 80 -9.64 2.15 14.01
C GLN A 80 -9.32 3.01 12.80
N LYS A 81 -10.18 3.02 11.78
CA LYS A 81 -10.00 3.86 10.59
C LYS A 81 -10.03 5.35 10.93
N GLU A 82 -10.95 5.76 11.80
CA GLU A 82 -11.06 7.15 12.25
C GLU A 82 -9.80 7.61 12.99
N ILE A 83 -9.27 6.75 13.85
CA ILE A 83 -8.03 7.05 14.59
C ILE A 83 -6.87 7.22 13.63
N LEU A 84 -6.74 6.33 12.63
CA LEU A 84 -5.68 6.44 11.64
C LEU A 84 -5.80 7.73 10.81
N GLN A 85 -7.02 8.11 10.40
CA GLN A 85 -7.24 9.36 9.67
C GLN A 85 -6.85 10.57 10.52
N THR A 86 -7.24 10.58 11.79
CA THR A 86 -6.89 11.66 12.71
C THR A 86 -5.37 11.75 12.89
N LEU A 87 -4.71 10.61 13.02
CA LEU A 87 -3.26 10.54 13.15
C LEU A 87 -2.57 11.12 11.92
N VAL A 88 -3.01 10.73 10.71
CA VAL A 88 -2.44 11.23 9.46
C VAL A 88 -2.62 12.74 9.36
N VAL A 89 -3.80 13.27 9.65
CA VAL A 89 -4.06 14.72 9.60
C VAL A 89 -3.16 15.45 10.59
N GLU A 90 -3.08 14.97 11.82
CA GLU A 90 -2.31 15.64 12.88
C GLU A 90 -0.81 15.68 12.57
N PHE A 91 -0.26 14.58 12.04
CA PHE A 91 1.17 14.51 11.71
C PHE A 91 1.50 15.08 10.33
N SER A 92 0.50 15.34 9.49
CA SER A 92 0.69 16.02 8.20
C SER A 92 0.80 17.54 8.36
N GLU A 93 0.17 18.10 9.39
CA GLU A 93 0.32 19.50 9.74
C GLU A 93 1.69 19.68 10.38
N LYS A 94 2.50 20.56 9.81
CA LYS A 94 3.91 20.73 10.18
C LYS A 94 4.11 21.46 11.49
N THR A 95 3.46 21.03 12.53
CA THR A 95 3.64 21.60 13.86
C THR A 95 4.45 20.66 14.74
N TYR A 96 5.64 20.32 14.27
CA TYR A 96 6.54 19.54 15.10
C TYR A 96 7.14 20.42 16.18
N ILE A 97 6.85 20.08 17.42
CA ILE A 97 7.56 20.65 18.55
C ILE A 97 8.82 19.81 18.71
N ALA A 98 9.98 20.48 18.70
CA ALA A 98 11.28 19.80 18.80
C ALA A 98 11.43 18.97 20.07
N ASP A 99 10.64 19.25 21.09
CA ASP A 99 10.73 18.63 22.41
C ASP A 99 9.83 17.42 22.59
N GLY A 100 9.19 16.93 21.53
CA GLY A 100 8.34 15.75 21.59
C GLY A 100 6.92 15.99 21.10
N LEU A 101 6.05 15.05 21.44
CA LEU A 101 4.66 15.09 20.97
C LEU A 101 3.85 16.11 21.73
N SER A 102 2.97 16.82 21.04
CA SER A 102 1.99 17.70 21.67
C SER A 102 1.01 16.85 22.51
N VAL A 103 0.27 17.52 23.40
CA VAL A 103 -0.77 16.85 24.20
C VAL A 103 -1.79 16.18 23.29
N ARG A 104 -2.18 16.84 22.19
CA ARG A 104 -3.11 16.27 21.23
C ARG A 104 -2.53 15.03 20.54
N GLN A 105 -1.29 15.09 20.11
CA GLN A 105 -0.60 13.96 19.49
C GLN A 105 -0.47 12.78 20.45
N GLN A 106 -0.13 13.05 21.70
CA GLN A 106 -0.05 12.03 22.74
C GLN A 106 -1.41 11.37 22.97
N SER A 107 -2.48 12.15 23.00
CA SER A 107 -3.84 11.67 23.16
C SER A 107 -4.24 10.75 21.99
N ILE A 108 -3.90 11.13 20.77
CA ILE A 108 -4.17 10.34 19.56
C ILE A 108 -3.43 9.01 19.63
N LEU A 109 -2.16 9.01 20.00
CA LEU A 109 -1.37 7.78 20.14
C LEU A 109 -1.93 6.87 21.22
N ASN A 110 -2.36 7.44 22.36
CA ASN A 110 -2.98 6.67 23.43
C ASN A 110 -4.29 6.01 22.96
N ALA A 111 -5.12 6.75 22.21
CA ALA A 111 -6.35 6.22 21.63
C ALA A 111 -6.06 5.11 20.64
N LEU A 112 -5.03 5.28 19.79
CA LEU A 112 -4.60 4.26 18.82
C LEU A 112 -4.17 2.98 19.54
N MET A 113 -3.31 3.10 20.53
CA MET A 113 -2.83 1.95 21.31
C MET A 113 -3.97 1.23 21.99
N LYS A 114 -4.90 1.97 22.60
CA LYS A 114 -6.05 1.41 23.29
C LYS A 114 -6.97 0.67 22.34
N GLU A 115 -7.24 1.25 21.16
CA GLU A 115 -8.16 0.64 20.18
C GLU A 115 -7.55 -0.60 19.55
N PHE A 116 -6.26 -0.58 19.24
CA PHE A 116 -5.59 -1.73 18.63
C PHE A 116 -5.21 -2.82 19.62
N ALA A 117 -5.27 -2.56 20.92
CA ALA A 117 -5.13 -3.58 21.95
C ALA A 117 -6.38 -4.44 22.11
N LYS A 118 -7.53 -3.98 21.61
CA LYS A 118 -8.77 -4.75 21.63
C LYS A 118 -8.70 -5.85 20.57
N LYS A 119 -9.10 -7.02 20.92
CA LYS A 119 -9.16 -8.17 20.01
C LYS A 119 -10.59 -8.57 19.76
#